data_a1c910091d5dadf56922a72864342e7b
#
_entry.id   a1c910091d5dadf56922a72864342e7b
#
_cell.length_a   1.000
_cell.length_b   1.000
_cell.length_c   1.000
_cell.angle_alpha   90.00
_cell.angle_beta   90.00
_cell.angle_gamma   90.00
#
_symmetry.space_group_name_H-M   'P 1'
#
loop_
_entity.id
_entity.type
_entity.pdbx_description
1 polymer ?
#
loop_
_entity_poly.entity_id
_entity_poly.type
_entity_poly.pdbx_seq_one_letter_code
_entity_poly.pdbx_strand_id
1 'polypeptide(L)'
;MELKQVLLNDEAKKYIQEESQGNSITITIINTRSGWAPILEPSVKMGKPNYHKGFKLFKSNGIDVYVSDELKPKEDKIEIGLGKFLWRKHIKVEGVSIV
;
A
#
# COMPACT_ATOMS: atom_id res chain seq x y z
N MET A 1 10.06 0.15 -13.57
CA MET A 1 11.15 0.25 -12.57
C MET A 1 10.81 -0.63 -11.38
N GLU A 2 11.79 -1.32 -10.85
CA GLU A 2 11.56 -2.23 -9.72
C GLU A 2 11.50 -1.49 -8.40
N LEU A 3 10.53 -1.87 -7.57
CA LEU A 3 10.40 -1.30 -6.23
C LEU A 3 11.51 -1.84 -5.33
N LYS A 4 12.27 -0.94 -4.72
CA LYS A 4 13.39 -1.30 -3.84
C LYS A 4 13.19 -0.87 -2.40
N GLN A 5 12.30 0.10 -2.16
CA GLN A 5 12.14 0.70 -0.84
C GLN A 5 10.70 1.06 -0.56
N VAL A 6 10.29 0.83 0.69
CA VAL A 6 8.99 1.25 1.19
C VAL A 6 9.25 2.12 2.43
N LEU A 7 8.72 3.33 2.42
CA LEU A 7 8.86 4.29 3.51
C LEU A 7 7.50 4.48 4.18
N LEU A 8 7.36 3.99 5.40
CA LEU A 8 6.11 4.06 6.15
C LEU A 8 6.30 4.97 7.36
N ASN A 9 5.47 6.01 7.46
CA ASN A 9 5.61 6.97 8.55
C ASN A 9 4.94 6.50 9.85
N ASP A 10 5.20 7.23 10.92
CA ASP A 10 4.74 6.84 12.25
C ASP A 10 3.21 6.91 12.41
N GLU A 11 2.59 7.86 11.74
CA GLU A 11 1.12 7.98 11.78
C GLU A 11 0.45 6.78 11.15
N ALA A 12 0.97 6.33 10.00
CA ALA A 12 0.47 5.13 9.34
C ALA A 12 0.71 3.90 10.20
N LYS A 13 1.89 3.80 10.82
CA LYS A 13 2.21 2.70 11.72
C LYS A 13 1.20 2.60 12.85
N LYS A 14 0.93 3.71 13.51
CA LYS A 14 -0.01 3.74 14.63
C LYS A 14 -1.41 3.32 14.18
N TYR A 15 -1.85 3.84 13.06
CA TYR A 15 -3.17 3.50 12.51
C TYR A 15 -3.28 2.01 12.20
N ILE A 16 -2.26 1.44 11.57
CA ILE A 16 -2.24 0.01 11.24
C ILE A 16 -2.30 -0.84 12.50
N GLN A 17 -1.53 -0.49 13.52
CA GLN A 17 -1.50 -1.24 14.77
C GLN A 17 -2.83 -1.17 15.52
N GLU A 18 -3.48 -0.01 15.52
CA GLU A 18 -4.77 0.17 16.19
C GLU A 18 -5.91 -0.53 15.46
N GLU A 19 -5.95 -0.43 14.12
CA GLU A 19 -7.05 -0.97 13.33
C GLU A 19 -6.93 -2.47 13.09
N SER A 20 -5.73 -2.99 12.88
CA SER A 20 -5.53 -4.40 12.57
C SER A 20 -5.14 -5.24 13.77
N GLN A 21 -4.78 -4.61 14.87
CA GLN A 21 -4.20 -5.28 16.04
C GLN A 21 -2.99 -6.12 15.66
N GLY A 22 -2.26 -5.71 14.64
CA GLY A 22 -1.10 -6.41 14.12
C GLY A 22 -0.13 -5.46 13.46
N ASN A 23 0.87 -6.04 12.80
CA ASN A 23 1.98 -5.30 12.21
C ASN A 23 2.19 -5.65 10.74
N SER A 24 1.11 -5.91 10.01
CA SER A 24 1.22 -6.23 8.57
C SER A 24 0.10 -5.62 7.77
N ILE A 25 0.44 -5.24 6.55
CA ILE A 25 -0.53 -4.78 5.54
C ILE A 25 -0.16 -5.40 4.20
N THR A 26 -1.15 -5.45 3.31
CA THR A 26 -0.99 -5.93 1.95
C THR A 26 -1.44 -4.85 0.98
N ILE A 27 -0.58 -4.52 0.02
CA ILE A 27 -0.88 -3.53 -1.01
C ILE A 27 -1.05 -4.24 -2.34
N THR A 28 -2.22 -4.10 -2.92
CA THR A 28 -2.55 -4.65 -4.24
C THR A 28 -2.94 -3.51 -5.17
N ILE A 29 -3.12 -3.84 -6.44
CA ILE A 29 -3.62 -2.90 -7.44
C ILE A 29 -5.03 -3.33 -7.81
N ILE A 30 -5.95 -2.39 -7.77
CA ILE A 30 -7.30 -2.60 -8.28
C ILE A 30 -7.51 -1.74 -9.51
N ASN A 31 -8.32 -2.26 -10.42
CA ASN A 31 -8.67 -1.55 -11.63
C ASN A 31 -10.07 -0.98 -11.44
N THR A 32 -10.13 0.34 -11.27
CA THR A 32 -11.41 1.04 -11.21
C THR A 32 -11.64 1.69 -12.56
N ARG A 33 -12.84 1.52 -13.09
CA ARG A 33 -13.20 2.16 -14.34
C ARG A 33 -13.97 3.43 -14.10
N SER A 34 -13.48 4.51 -14.72
CA SER A 34 -14.23 5.74 -14.80
C SER A 34 -14.45 6.02 -16.29
N GLY A 35 -15.64 5.75 -16.77
CA GLY A 35 -15.94 5.84 -18.21
C GLY A 35 -15.26 4.73 -19.00
N TRP A 36 -14.41 5.09 -19.96
CA TRP A 36 -13.73 4.16 -20.88
C TRP A 36 -12.31 3.81 -20.47
N ALA A 37 -11.71 4.61 -19.61
CA ALA A 37 -10.31 4.44 -19.27
C ALA A 37 -10.15 3.62 -17.99
N PRO A 38 -9.31 2.59 -17.98
CA PRO A 38 -8.96 1.92 -16.75
C PRO A 38 -8.11 2.85 -15.88
N ILE A 39 -8.43 2.89 -14.60
CA ILE A 39 -7.63 3.61 -13.61
C ILE A 39 -7.11 2.59 -12.62
N LEU A 40 -5.80 2.53 -12.47
CA LEU A 40 -5.16 1.64 -11.52
C LEU A 40 -4.96 2.36 -10.20
N GLU A 41 -5.45 1.77 -9.13
CA GLU A 41 -5.32 2.35 -7.79
C GLU A 41 -4.74 1.33 -6.83
N PRO A 42 -3.86 1.78 -5.90
CA PRO A 42 -3.41 0.90 -4.85
C PRO A 42 -4.55 0.64 -3.86
N SER A 43 -4.68 -0.61 -3.45
CA SER A 43 -5.65 -1.02 -2.44
C SER A 43 -4.90 -1.60 -1.26
N VAL A 44 -5.20 -1.12 -0.06
CA VAL A 44 -4.54 -1.56 1.16
C VAL A 44 -5.49 -2.41 1.98
N LYS A 45 -5.01 -3.60 2.34
CA LYS A 45 -5.73 -4.48 3.27
C LYS A 45 -4.89 -4.68 4.51
N MET A 46 -5.54 -4.70 5.66
CA MET A 46 -4.86 -5.03 6.91
C MET A 46 -4.55 -6.52 6.93
N GLY A 47 -3.35 -6.86 7.44
CA GLY A 47 -2.92 -8.25 7.57
C GLY A 47 -2.11 -8.75 6.39
N LYS A 48 -1.80 -10.04 6.42
CA LYS A 48 -1.00 -10.70 5.39
C LYS A 48 -1.89 -11.14 4.23
N PRO A 49 -1.31 -11.29 3.02
CA PRO A 49 -2.09 -11.83 1.90
C PRO A 49 -2.37 -13.32 2.12
N ASN A 50 -3.42 -13.82 1.47
CA ASN A 50 -3.75 -15.24 1.53
C ASN A 50 -2.67 -16.11 0.89
N TYR A 51 -1.96 -15.57 -0.09
CA TYR A 51 -0.88 -16.25 -0.78
C TYR A 51 0.35 -15.38 -0.74
N HIS A 52 1.53 -16.00 -0.56
CA HIS A 52 2.79 -15.26 -0.62
C HIS A 52 3.29 -15.05 -2.04
N LYS A 53 2.90 -15.94 -2.95
CA LYS A 53 3.31 -15.84 -4.35
C LYS A 53 2.72 -14.58 -4.99
N GLY A 54 3.56 -13.84 -5.71
CA GLY A 54 3.13 -12.61 -6.34
C GLY A 54 3.25 -11.37 -5.46
N PHE A 55 3.87 -11.53 -4.28
CA PHE A 55 4.09 -10.43 -3.35
C PHE A 55 5.54 -10.37 -2.93
N LYS A 56 6.04 -9.16 -2.74
CA LYS A 56 7.34 -8.93 -2.10
C LYS A 56 7.10 -8.39 -0.70
N LEU A 57 7.88 -8.87 0.25
CA LEU A 57 7.81 -8.41 1.63
C LEU A 57 8.84 -7.31 1.85
N PHE A 58 8.37 -6.17 2.32
CA PHE A 58 9.21 -5.07 2.77
C PHE A 58 8.94 -4.83 4.24
N LYS A 59 10.00 -4.63 5.00
CA LYS A 59 9.87 -4.26 6.40
C LYS A 59 10.19 -2.78 6.53
N SER A 60 9.24 -2.01 7.03
CA SER A 60 9.40 -0.57 7.18
C SER A 60 8.76 -0.14 8.49
N ASN A 61 9.54 0.53 9.32
CA ASN A 61 9.07 1.09 10.59
C ASN A 61 8.37 0.06 11.48
N GLY A 62 8.85 -1.19 11.46
CA GLY A 62 8.27 -2.27 12.27
C GLY A 62 7.01 -2.90 11.67
N ILE A 63 6.62 -2.50 10.48
CA ILE A 63 5.46 -3.04 9.78
C ILE A 63 5.92 -3.91 8.61
N ASP A 64 5.32 -5.08 8.48
CA ASP A 64 5.53 -5.96 7.32
C ASP A 64 4.59 -5.52 6.21
N VAL A 65 5.15 -5.06 5.11
CA VAL A 65 4.40 -4.56 3.96
C VAL A 65 4.53 -5.54 2.80
N TYR A 66 3.44 -6.20 2.47
CA TYR A 66 3.39 -7.12 1.34
C TYR A 66 2.91 -6.35 0.13
N VAL A 67 3.75 -6.24 -0.88
CA VAL A 67 3.47 -5.44 -2.08
C VAL A 67 3.31 -6.36 -3.28
N SER A 68 2.19 -6.23 -3.97
CA SER A 68 1.92 -7.01 -5.18
C SER A 68 2.96 -6.73 -6.26
N ASP A 69 3.39 -7.78 -6.96
CA ASP A 69 4.28 -7.65 -8.10
C ASP A 69 3.64 -6.89 -9.26
N GLU A 70 2.32 -6.75 -9.26
CA GLU A 70 1.61 -5.97 -10.28
C GLU A 70 1.68 -4.47 -10.05
N LEU A 71 2.09 -4.04 -8.85
CA LEU A 71 2.24 -2.63 -8.55
C LEU A 71 3.41 -2.06 -9.34
N LYS A 72 3.17 -0.94 -10.02
CA LYS A 72 4.18 -0.25 -10.81
C LYS A 72 4.57 1.05 -10.10
N PRO A 73 5.73 1.10 -9.46
CA PRO A 73 6.18 2.33 -8.82
C PRO A 73 6.64 3.33 -9.87
N LYS A 74 6.47 4.62 -9.58
CA LYS A 74 6.98 5.68 -10.45
C LYS A 74 8.49 5.77 -10.39
N GLU A 75 9.04 5.50 -9.21
CA GLU A 75 10.47 5.43 -8.96
C GLU A 75 10.75 4.09 -8.28
N ASP A 76 11.89 3.96 -7.62
CA ASP A 76 12.23 2.72 -6.92
C ASP A 76 11.67 2.65 -5.49
N LYS A 77 10.85 3.61 -5.10
CA LYS A 77 10.30 3.68 -3.74
C LYS A 77 8.83 4.07 -3.76
N ILE A 78 8.11 3.65 -2.71
CA ILE A 78 6.78 4.15 -2.41
C ILE A 78 6.77 4.68 -0.98
N GLU A 79 5.88 5.63 -0.72
CA GLU A 79 5.70 6.23 0.59
C GLU A 79 4.31 5.92 1.10
N ILE A 80 4.23 5.47 2.35
CA ILE A 80 2.97 5.11 2.98
C ILE A 80 2.74 6.03 4.16
N GLY A 81 1.62 6.73 4.13
CA GLY A 81 1.24 7.67 5.16
C GLY A 81 -0.22 7.53 5.52
N LEU A 82 -0.68 8.44 6.35
CA LEU A 82 -2.07 8.51 6.76
C LEU A 82 -2.72 9.70 6.10
N GLY A 83 -3.81 9.45 5.37
CA GLY A 83 -4.63 10.48 4.78
C GLY A 83 -5.95 10.63 5.53
N LYS A 84 -6.62 11.75 5.31
CA LYS A 84 -7.95 11.99 5.83
C LYS A 84 -8.85 12.47 4.71
N PHE A 85 -10.04 11.89 4.68
CA PHE A 85 -11.10 12.38 3.80
C PHE A 85 -12.34 12.58 4.65
N LEU A 86 -12.78 13.83 4.76
CA LEU A 86 -13.79 14.25 5.73
C LEU A 86 -13.28 13.93 7.14
N TRP A 87 -13.96 13.05 7.88
CA TRP A 87 -13.53 12.64 9.21
C TRP A 87 -12.95 11.23 9.25
N ARG A 88 -12.78 10.60 8.07
CA ARG A 88 -12.24 9.24 7.99
C ARG A 88 -10.75 9.26 7.70
N LYS A 89 -10.03 8.43 8.42
CA LYS A 89 -8.61 8.19 8.17
C LYS A 89 -8.45 6.99 7.25
N HIS A 90 -7.44 7.03 6.41
CA HIS A 90 -7.12 5.92 5.52
C HIS A 90 -5.62 5.87 5.28
N ILE A 91 -5.14 4.70 4.89
CA ILE A 91 -3.74 4.54 4.50
C ILE A 91 -3.58 5.12 3.11
N LYS A 92 -2.60 6.03 2.97
CA LYS A 92 -2.30 6.70 1.72
C LYS A 92 -1.00 6.14 1.16
N VAL A 93 -1.03 5.69 -0.09
CA VAL A 93 0.15 5.15 -0.78
C VAL A 93 0.51 6.08 -1.92
N GLU A 94 1.71 6.63 -1.88
CA GLU A 94 2.22 7.54 -2.92
C GLU A 94 3.40 6.91 -3.65
N GLY A 95 3.62 7.33 -4.87
CA GLY A 95 4.70 6.85 -5.70
C GLY A 95 4.32 5.69 -6.60
N VAL A 96 3.03 5.44 -6.78
CA VAL A 96 2.52 4.38 -7.65
C VAL A 96 2.06 4.98 -8.98
N SER A 97 2.42 4.33 -10.08
CA SER A 97 1.94 4.74 -11.40
C SER A 97 0.47 4.37 -11.53
N ILE A 98 -0.34 5.31 -12.04
CA ILE A 98 -1.78 5.14 -12.21
C ILE A 98 -2.17 4.72 -13.63
N VAL A 99 -1.19 4.56 -14.49
CA VAL A 99 -1.40 4.13 -15.89
C VAL A 99 -0.47 3.00 -16.27
#